data_b6484238d8d40d83776f8a123811910d
#
_entry.id   b6484238d8d40d83776f8a123811910d
#
_cell.length_a   1.000
_cell.length_b   1.000
_cell.length_c   1.000
_cell.angle_alpha   90.00
_cell.angle_beta   90.00
_cell.angle_gamma   90.00
#
_symmetry.space_group_name_H-M   'P 1'
#
loop_
_entity.id
_entity.type
_entity.pdbx_description
1 polymer ?
#
loop_
_entity_poly.entity_id
_entity_poly.type
_entity_poly.pdbx_seq_one_letter_code
_entity_poly.pdbx_strand_id
1 'polypeptide(L)'
;MREDSCIKSPVLYLQHQYELLQIEYEYEKEQFKQQTELMGIGRKIKRGMCWYPLNLGRNYYNALNQLVIEVERREDKDIEHQFEYGRPVCFFTQDVSGKLNYLNFVATVNYVDEDRMVVILPSVDALLALQSKEVVGVQLYFDETSYRLMFEALKQVIGAKNNRLAELRDIFHGTQPASTFSFHPLRFPWLNATQEEAVNKVLHAKDVAIVHGPPGTGKTTTLVEAVYETLHRENQVLVCAQSNMAVDWISEKLVDRGVSVLRIGNPSRVNDKMLSFTYERRLNLILIIRSYGVFVKRYANCMPGAEKALNEKLSGKRLIR
;
A
#
# COMPACT_ATOMS: atom_id res chain seq x y z
N MET A 1 17.30 -23.65 35.00
CA MET A 1 16.47 -22.71 34.22
C MET A 1 16.51 -21.39 34.97
N ARG A 2 17.33 -20.47 34.52
CA ARG A 2 17.33 -19.10 35.06
C ARG A 2 16.24 -18.31 34.26
N GLU A 3 15.20 -17.95 34.95
CA GLU A 3 14.20 -17.02 34.41
C GLU A 3 14.90 -15.70 34.12
N ASP A 4 14.89 -15.31 32.85
CA ASP A 4 15.30 -13.99 32.40
C ASP A 4 14.29 -12.92 32.91
N SER A 5 14.54 -12.46 34.13
CA SER A 5 13.76 -11.41 34.78
C SER A 5 14.09 -9.99 34.28
N CYS A 6 14.56 -9.84 33.04
CA CYS A 6 15.27 -8.62 32.64
C CYS A 6 14.65 -7.73 31.58
N ILE A 7 13.38 -7.83 31.19
CA ILE A 7 12.79 -6.77 30.38
C ILE A 7 11.35 -6.50 30.85
N LYS A 8 11.20 -5.77 31.95
CA LYS A 8 9.90 -5.31 32.45
C LYS A 8 9.42 -4.00 31.80
N SER A 9 10.25 -3.33 30.99
CA SER A 9 9.87 -2.05 30.36
C SER A 9 9.48 -2.26 28.89
N PRO A 10 8.23 -1.93 28.49
CA PRO A 10 7.81 -1.95 27.10
C PRO A 10 8.74 -1.16 26.16
N VAL A 11 9.26 -0.04 26.66
CA VAL A 11 10.17 0.83 25.91
C VAL A 11 11.51 0.14 25.63
N LEU A 12 12.10 -0.52 26.62
CA LEU A 12 13.37 -1.26 26.44
C LEU A 12 13.20 -2.42 25.45
N TYR A 13 12.08 -3.14 25.53
CA TYR A 13 11.78 -4.20 24.56
C TYR A 13 11.69 -3.66 23.13
N LEU A 14 10.98 -2.55 22.92
CA LEU A 14 10.87 -1.94 21.61
C LEU A 14 12.18 -1.32 21.12
N GLN A 15 13.02 -0.81 22.00
CA GLN A 15 14.38 -0.37 21.67
C GLN A 15 15.22 -1.54 21.16
N HIS A 16 15.14 -2.69 21.83
CA HIS A 16 15.81 -3.90 21.34
C HIS A 16 15.26 -4.36 19.99
N GLN A 17 13.94 -4.31 19.77
CA GLN A 17 13.37 -4.60 18.44
C GLN A 17 13.86 -3.62 17.37
N TYR A 18 14.05 -2.36 17.72
CA TYR A 18 14.63 -1.36 16.82
C TYR A 18 16.07 -1.71 16.42
N GLU A 19 16.89 -2.15 17.38
CA GLU A 19 18.28 -2.59 17.12
C GLU A 19 18.31 -3.83 16.23
N LEU A 20 17.44 -4.82 16.48
CA LEU A 20 17.33 -6.02 15.64
C LEU A 20 16.90 -5.67 14.21
N LEU A 21 15.94 -4.79 14.06
CA LEU A 21 15.49 -4.30 12.75
C LEU A 21 16.61 -3.55 12.01
N GLN A 22 17.47 -2.82 12.73
CA GLN A 22 18.62 -2.15 12.13
C GLN A 22 19.64 -3.15 11.61
N ILE A 23 19.93 -4.22 12.35
CA ILE A 23 20.83 -5.29 11.94
C ILE A 23 20.28 -5.99 10.67
N GLU A 24 18.98 -6.30 10.65
CA GLU A 24 18.32 -6.90 9.48
C GLU A 24 18.40 -5.99 8.26
N TYR A 25 18.10 -4.70 8.44
CA TYR A 25 18.17 -3.70 7.37
C TYR A 25 19.59 -3.58 6.78
N GLU A 26 20.60 -3.48 7.63
CA GLU A 26 22.00 -3.38 7.18
C GLU A 26 22.46 -4.65 6.45
N TYR A 27 22.05 -5.82 6.94
CA TYR A 27 22.33 -7.10 6.29
C TYR A 27 21.68 -7.20 4.91
N GLU A 28 20.38 -6.92 4.78
CA GLU A 28 19.66 -6.96 3.51
C GLU A 28 20.22 -5.93 2.51
N LYS A 29 20.55 -4.75 2.97
CA LYS A 29 21.16 -3.70 2.15
C LYS A 29 22.54 -4.12 1.63
N GLU A 30 23.37 -4.70 2.47
CA GLU A 30 24.69 -5.19 2.08
C GLU A 30 24.60 -6.39 1.11
N GLN A 31 23.66 -7.32 1.34
CA GLN A 31 23.39 -8.42 0.41
C GLN A 31 22.97 -7.90 -0.97
N PHE A 32 22.05 -6.94 -1.01
CA PHE A 32 21.63 -6.31 -2.26
C PHE A 32 22.79 -5.60 -2.96
N LYS A 33 23.63 -4.88 -2.21
CA LYS A 33 24.79 -4.21 -2.72
C LYS A 33 25.81 -5.18 -3.32
N GLN A 34 26.10 -6.27 -2.62
CA GLN A 34 26.99 -7.33 -3.13
C GLN A 34 26.43 -7.96 -4.42
N GLN A 35 25.14 -8.23 -4.48
CA GLN A 35 24.48 -8.77 -5.66
C GLN A 35 24.45 -7.80 -6.84
N THR A 36 24.36 -6.50 -6.59
CA THR A 36 24.24 -5.48 -7.65
C THR A 36 25.57 -4.82 -8.03
N GLU A 37 26.44 -4.47 -7.10
CA GLU A 37 27.69 -3.74 -7.39
C GLU A 37 28.82 -4.66 -7.87
N LEU A 38 28.95 -5.84 -7.26
CA LEU A 38 29.97 -6.83 -7.66
C LEU A 38 29.61 -7.57 -8.95
N MET A 39 28.38 -7.44 -9.41
CA MET A 39 27.91 -8.07 -10.62
C MET A 39 28.13 -7.17 -11.83
N GLY A 40 28.90 -7.64 -12.82
CA GLY A 40 29.06 -6.95 -14.10
C GLY A 40 27.72 -6.75 -14.82
N ILE A 41 27.63 -5.68 -15.62
CA ILE A 41 26.39 -5.25 -16.29
C ILE A 41 25.71 -6.36 -17.09
N GLY A 42 26.47 -7.16 -17.83
CA GLY A 42 25.90 -8.27 -18.62
C GLY A 42 25.23 -9.34 -17.77
N ARG A 43 25.69 -9.58 -16.51
CA ARG A 43 25.02 -10.51 -15.59
C ARG A 43 23.77 -9.88 -15.00
N LYS A 44 23.77 -8.57 -14.73
CA LYS A 44 22.57 -7.84 -14.25
C LYS A 44 21.47 -7.87 -15.29
N ILE A 45 21.80 -7.67 -16.57
CA ILE A 45 20.85 -7.76 -17.68
C ILE A 45 20.27 -9.18 -17.78
N LYS A 46 21.13 -10.21 -17.79
CA LYS A 46 20.67 -11.63 -17.85
C LYS A 46 19.77 -12.03 -16.68
N ARG A 47 19.91 -11.37 -15.53
CA ARG A 47 19.02 -11.57 -14.37
C ARG A 47 17.78 -10.68 -14.40
N GLY A 48 17.58 -9.87 -15.43
CA GLY A 48 16.44 -8.98 -15.55
C GLY A 48 16.42 -7.80 -14.55
N MET A 49 17.57 -7.51 -13.91
CA MET A 49 17.68 -6.45 -12.89
C MET A 49 18.11 -5.10 -13.49
N CYS A 50 18.47 -5.07 -14.78
CA CYS A 50 19.05 -3.92 -15.44
C CYS A 50 18.67 -3.90 -16.92
N TRP A 51 18.35 -2.71 -17.44
CA TRP A 51 18.26 -2.44 -18.87
C TRP A 51 19.36 -1.47 -19.30
N TYR A 52 20.09 -1.82 -20.32
CA TYR A 52 21.14 -1.01 -20.93
C TYR A 52 21.46 -1.52 -22.34
N PRO A 53 21.56 -0.66 -23.36
CA PRO A 53 21.25 0.77 -23.34
C PRO A 53 19.75 1.05 -23.42
N LEU A 54 19.35 2.26 -23.03
CA LEU A 54 17.97 2.73 -23.10
C LEU A 54 17.72 3.74 -24.22
N ASN A 55 16.50 3.77 -24.73
CA ASN A 55 15.90 4.91 -25.41
C ASN A 55 15.10 5.73 -24.39
N LEU A 56 15.35 7.03 -24.32
CA LEU A 56 14.51 7.96 -23.59
C LEU A 56 13.36 8.41 -24.49
N GLY A 57 12.12 8.20 -24.02
CA GLY A 57 10.91 8.58 -24.72
C GLY A 57 10.33 9.90 -24.21
N ARG A 58 9.01 10.01 -24.25
CA ARG A 58 8.27 11.20 -23.82
C ARG A 58 8.36 11.41 -22.32
N ASN A 59 8.38 12.67 -21.92
CA ASN A 59 8.17 13.05 -20.52
C ASN A 59 6.88 13.87 -20.40
N TYR A 60 6.16 13.67 -19.31
CA TYR A 60 4.87 14.32 -19.06
C TYR A 60 4.51 14.25 -17.57
N TYR A 61 3.47 14.97 -17.19
CA TYR A 61 2.88 14.83 -15.87
C TYR A 61 1.73 13.83 -15.94
N ASN A 62 1.77 12.80 -15.07
CA ASN A 62 0.70 11.81 -14.99
C ASN A 62 -0.57 12.38 -14.31
N ALA A 63 -1.63 11.57 -14.19
CA ALA A 63 -2.89 11.99 -13.57
C ALA A 63 -2.77 12.40 -12.08
N LEU A 64 -1.67 12.02 -11.42
CA LEU A 64 -1.34 12.42 -10.04
C LEU A 64 -0.39 13.63 -9.98
N ASN A 65 -0.20 14.33 -11.11
CA ASN A 65 0.70 15.47 -11.24
C ASN A 65 2.16 15.14 -10.88
N GLN A 66 2.60 13.91 -11.16
CA GLN A 66 3.98 13.46 -10.99
C GLN A 66 4.70 13.50 -12.32
N LEU A 67 5.93 14.04 -12.34
CA LEU A 67 6.77 14.04 -13.54
C LEU A 67 7.20 12.61 -13.85
N VAL A 68 6.92 12.15 -15.06
CA VAL A 68 7.28 10.81 -15.53
C VAL A 68 8.06 10.89 -16.84
N ILE A 69 8.88 9.86 -17.07
CA ILE A 69 9.56 9.64 -18.35
C ILE A 69 9.31 8.20 -18.82
N GLU A 70 9.08 8.06 -20.11
CA GLU A 70 9.06 6.76 -20.78
C GLU A 70 10.48 6.34 -21.11
N VAL A 71 10.82 5.09 -20.85
CA VAL A 71 12.08 4.48 -21.24
C VAL A 71 11.83 3.15 -21.91
N GLU A 72 12.62 2.82 -22.91
CA GLU A 72 12.54 1.56 -23.65
C GLU A 72 13.92 0.93 -23.74
N ARG A 73 14.03 -0.38 -23.52
CA ARG A 73 15.29 -1.09 -23.73
C ARG A 73 15.53 -1.29 -25.24
N ARG A 74 16.78 -1.06 -25.65
CA ARG A 74 17.19 -1.21 -27.05
C ARG A 74 17.51 -2.64 -27.41
N GLU A 75 18.11 -3.37 -26.49
CA GLU A 75 18.69 -4.69 -26.66
C GLU A 75 18.13 -5.66 -25.63
N ASP A 76 18.42 -6.97 -25.79
CA ASP A 76 18.08 -8.03 -24.84
C ASP A 76 16.57 -8.15 -24.55
N LYS A 77 15.73 -7.92 -25.57
CA LYS A 77 14.26 -7.90 -25.46
C LYS A 77 13.66 -9.26 -25.10
N ASP A 78 14.39 -10.34 -25.33
CA ASP A 78 13.97 -11.71 -25.02
C ASP A 78 14.20 -12.10 -23.54
N ILE A 79 14.87 -11.23 -22.76
CA ILE A 79 15.17 -11.52 -21.37
C ILE A 79 14.03 -11.02 -20.48
N GLU A 80 13.46 -11.92 -19.68
CA GLU A 80 12.49 -11.55 -18.64
C GLU A 80 13.13 -10.57 -17.63
N HIS A 81 12.37 -9.58 -17.21
CA HIS A 81 12.83 -8.56 -16.28
C HIS A 81 12.12 -8.64 -14.93
N GLN A 82 12.77 -8.08 -13.89
CA GLN A 82 12.26 -8.02 -12.52
C GLN A 82 11.72 -6.64 -12.14
N PHE A 83 11.59 -5.73 -13.11
CA PHE A 83 10.99 -4.44 -12.87
C PHE A 83 9.49 -4.61 -12.65
N GLU A 84 9.00 -4.05 -11.56
CA GLU A 84 7.60 -4.07 -11.16
C GLU A 84 7.16 -2.68 -10.75
N TYR A 85 5.89 -2.42 -10.82
CA TYR A 85 5.31 -1.18 -10.34
C TYR A 85 5.71 -0.87 -8.89
N GLY A 86 6.09 0.41 -8.64
CA GLY A 86 6.47 0.90 -7.31
C GLY A 86 7.87 0.51 -6.86
N ARG A 87 8.60 -0.27 -7.65
CA ARG A 87 10.00 -0.57 -7.35
C ARG A 87 10.89 0.65 -7.55
N PRO A 88 11.79 0.93 -6.61
CA PRO A 88 12.79 1.96 -6.81
C PRO A 88 13.83 1.53 -7.84
N VAL A 89 14.25 2.48 -8.65
CA VAL A 89 15.28 2.30 -9.68
C VAL A 89 16.27 3.45 -9.66
N CYS A 90 17.51 3.18 -10.07
CA CYS A 90 18.52 4.20 -10.30
C CYS A 90 19.00 4.15 -11.74
N PHE A 91 19.31 5.32 -12.27
CA PHE A 91 19.88 5.47 -13.60
C PHE A 91 21.40 5.58 -13.52
N PHE A 92 22.08 5.12 -14.56
CA PHE A 92 23.53 5.16 -14.63
C PHE A 92 24.00 5.37 -16.08
N THR A 93 25.25 5.77 -16.20
CA THR A 93 26.02 5.76 -17.44
C THR A 93 27.21 4.81 -17.30
N GLN A 94 27.70 4.28 -18.39
CA GLN A 94 28.94 3.49 -18.40
C GLN A 94 30.05 4.29 -19.08
N ASP A 95 31.21 4.40 -18.46
CA ASP A 95 32.38 5.03 -19.04
C ASP A 95 33.12 4.08 -19.98
N VAL A 96 34.18 4.61 -20.65
CA VAL A 96 34.99 3.85 -21.59
C VAL A 96 35.72 2.67 -20.93
N SER A 97 35.95 2.74 -19.62
CA SER A 97 36.58 1.67 -18.85
C SER A 97 35.59 0.55 -18.42
N GLY A 98 34.31 0.75 -18.71
CA GLY A 98 33.24 -0.18 -18.29
C GLY A 98 32.69 0.09 -16.87
N LYS A 99 33.19 1.13 -16.18
CA LYS A 99 32.72 1.52 -14.83
C LYS A 99 31.36 2.21 -14.92
N LEU A 100 30.48 1.85 -13.98
CA LEU A 100 29.15 2.47 -13.88
C LEU A 100 29.20 3.72 -13.03
N ASN A 101 28.65 4.81 -13.57
CA ASN A 101 28.51 6.10 -12.89
C ASN A 101 27.02 6.36 -12.67
N TYR A 102 26.57 6.23 -11.42
CA TYR A 102 25.16 6.42 -11.05
C TYR A 102 24.79 7.89 -11.03
N LEU A 103 23.59 8.20 -11.51
CA LEU A 103 23.00 9.52 -11.36
C LEU A 103 22.52 9.69 -9.91
N ASN A 104 22.65 10.91 -9.38
CA ASN A 104 22.40 11.19 -7.96
C ASN A 104 20.90 11.38 -7.64
N PHE A 105 20.07 10.45 -8.10
CA PHE A 105 18.66 10.40 -7.74
C PHE A 105 18.12 8.97 -7.84
N VAL A 106 17.07 8.69 -7.07
CA VAL A 106 16.30 7.47 -7.14
C VAL A 106 14.94 7.79 -7.75
N ALA A 107 14.51 6.97 -8.68
CA ALA A 107 13.23 7.08 -9.36
C ALA A 107 12.35 5.86 -9.02
N THR A 108 11.07 5.89 -9.39
CA THR A 108 10.12 4.81 -9.07
C THR A 108 9.42 4.34 -10.33
N VAL A 109 9.34 3.03 -10.54
CA VAL A 109 8.59 2.44 -11.65
C VAL A 109 7.10 2.75 -11.48
N ASN A 110 6.51 3.43 -12.47
CA ASN A 110 5.07 3.72 -12.50
C ASN A 110 4.28 2.71 -13.32
N TYR A 111 4.87 2.20 -14.39
CA TYR A 111 4.29 1.20 -15.27
C TYR A 111 5.43 0.47 -15.97
N VAL A 112 5.24 -0.81 -16.24
CA VAL A 112 6.19 -1.59 -17.05
C VAL A 112 5.40 -2.58 -17.90
N ASP A 113 5.83 -2.71 -19.14
CA ASP A 113 5.28 -3.62 -20.14
C ASP A 113 6.45 -4.11 -21.00
N GLU A 114 6.64 -5.40 -21.10
CA GLU A 114 7.73 -6.07 -21.83
C GLU A 114 9.05 -5.29 -21.96
N ASP A 115 9.13 -4.38 -22.94
CA ASP A 115 10.33 -3.61 -23.26
C ASP A 115 10.26 -2.14 -22.88
N ARG A 116 9.11 -1.69 -22.38
CA ARG A 116 8.82 -0.29 -22.09
C ARG A 116 8.48 -0.09 -20.62
N MET A 117 9.01 0.94 -20.05
CA MET A 117 8.75 1.33 -18.68
C MET A 117 8.45 2.83 -18.59
N VAL A 118 7.53 3.21 -17.72
CA VAL A 118 7.27 4.58 -17.31
C VAL A 118 7.80 4.76 -15.89
N VAL A 119 8.63 5.76 -15.68
CA VAL A 119 9.32 5.99 -14.42
C VAL A 119 8.98 7.37 -13.87
N ILE A 120 8.62 7.44 -12.59
CA ILE A 120 8.40 8.70 -11.87
C ILE A 120 9.75 9.26 -11.47
N LEU A 121 10.02 10.49 -11.87
CA LEU A 121 11.21 11.24 -11.51
C LEU A 121 10.96 12.13 -10.28
N PRO A 122 11.95 12.30 -9.39
CA PRO A 122 11.78 13.10 -8.17
C PRO A 122 11.70 14.60 -8.45
N SER A 123 12.30 15.08 -9.55
CA SER A 123 12.35 16.51 -9.89
C SER A 123 12.63 16.74 -11.38
N VAL A 124 12.48 18.00 -11.81
CA VAL A 124 12.86 18.44 -13.15
C VAL A 124 14.38 18.37 -13.35
N ASP A 125 15.17 18.62 -12.30
CA ASP A 125 16.63 18.50 -12.37
C ASP A 125 17.07 17.06 -12.67
N ALA A 126 16.34 16.07 -12.14
CA ALA A 126 16.58 14.66 -12.46
C ALA A 126 16.31 14.36 -13.94
N LEU A 127 15.27 14.96 -14.53
CA LEU A 127 14.98 14.86 -15.96
C LEU A 127 16.10 15.47 -16.81
N LEU A 128 16.53 16.67 -16.46
CA LEU A 128 17.62 17.36 -17.18
C LEU A 128 18.95 16.59 -17.07
N ALA A 129 19.27 16.07 -15.88
CA ALA A 129 20.44 15.22 -15.67
C ALA A 129 20.40 13.96 -16.54
N LEU A 130 19.22 13.35 -16.69
CA LEU A 130 19.04 12.16 -17.53
C LEU A 130 19.18 12.49 -19.01
N GLN A 131 18.52 13.55 -19.48
CA GLN A 131 18.54 13.98 -20.89
C GLN A 131 19.91 14.52 -21.34
N SER A 132 20.76 14.95 -20.41
CA SER A 132 22.12 15.40 -20.71
C SER A 132 23.09 14.27 -21.10
N LYS A 133 22.65 12.99 -20.98
CA LYS A 133 23.51 11.83 -21.26
C LYS A 133 23.11 11.17 -22.57
N GLU A 134 24.13 10.80 -23.36
CA GLU A 134 23.92 10.14 -24.67
C GLU A 134 23.43 8.70 -24.51
N VAL A 135 23.99 7.96 -23.56
CA VAL A 135 23.64 6.57 -23.29
C VAL A 135 23.42 6.38 -21.79
N VAL A 136 22.27 5.89 -21.47
CA VAL A 136 21.87 5.63 -20.07
C VAL A 136 21.37 4.21 -19.92
N GLY A 137 21.49 3.71 -18.70
CA GLY A 137 20.87 2.47 -18.24
C GLY A 137 20.04 2.71 -17.00
N VAL A 138 19.18 1.74 -16.69
CA VAL A 138 18.41 1.70 -15.46
C VAL A 138 18.60 0.36 -14.78
N GLN A 139 18.69 0.35 -13.46
CA GLN A 139 18.71 -0.87 -12.67
C GLN A 139 17.84 -0.74 -11.43
N LEU A 140 17.43 -1.89 -10.90
CA LEU A 140 16.74 -1.95 -9.61
C LEU A 140 17.63 -1.33 -8.52
N TYR A 141 16.97 -0.63 -7.61
CA TYR A 141 17.58 -0.06 -6.42
C TYR A 141 16.99 -0.72 -5.16
N PHE A 142 17.72 -0.69 -4.04
CA PHE A 142 17.26 -1.25 -2.79
C PHE A 142 16.03 -0.50 -2.28
N ASP A 143 14.95 -1.22 -1.96
CA ASP A 143 13.73 -0.59 -1.46
C ASP A 143 13.81 -0.41 0.07
N GLU A 144 14.22 0.78 0.48
CA GLU A 144 14.31 1.16 1.88
C GLU A 144 12.96 1.60 2.48
N THR A 145 11.90 1.71 1.66
CA THR A 145 10.64 2.33 2.08
C THR A 145 9.99 1.60 3.24
N SER A 146 9.92 0.28 3.18
CA SER A 146 9.33 -0.54 4.26
C SER A 146 10.12 -0.41 5.56
N TYR A 147 11.45 -0.47 5.48
CA TYR A 147 12.31 -0.29 6.65
C TYR A 147 12.17 1.09 7.28
N ARG A 148 12.16 2.14 6.45
CA ARG A 148 11.95 3.51 6.95
C ARG A 148 10.64 3.65 7.70
N LEU A 149 9.55 3.11 7.15
CA LEU A 149 8.24 3.14 7.82
C LEU A 149 8.22 2.35 9.12
N MET A 150 8.87 1.18 9.17
CA MET A 150 9.01 0.38 10.40
C MET A 150 9.83 1.13 11.46
N PHE A 151 10.94 1.77 11.09
CA PHE A 151 11.73 2.61 12.00
C PHE A 151 10.95 3.80 12.54
N GLU A 152 10.21 4.50 11.67
CA GLU A 152 9.37 5.61 12.08
C GLU A 152 8.26 5.17 13.04
N ALA A 153 7.59 4.06 12.75
CA ALA A 153 6.56 3.50 13.63
C ALA A 153 7.13 3.12 15.01
N LEU A 154 8.26 2.43 15.06
CA LEU A 154 8.92 2.08 16.32
C LEU A 154 9.32 3.33 17.11
N LYS A 155 9.90 4.34 16.46
CA LYS A 155 10.24 5.61 17.13
C LYS A 155 9.00 6.30 17.72
N GLN A 156 7.88 6.30 16.99
CA GLN A 156 6.63 6.90 17.48
C GLN A 156 6.11 6.16 18.71
N VAL A 157 6.09 4.82 18.68
CA VAL A 157 5.61 4.01 19.81
C VAL A 157 6.53 4.12 21.03
N ILE A 158 7.86 4.10 20.82
CA ILE A 158 8.85 4.29 21.89
C ILE A 158 8.71 5.68 22.52
N GLY A 159 8.54 6.71 21.69
CA GLY A 159 8.43 8.10 22.14
C GLY A 159 7.07 8.50 22.71
N ALA A 160 6.04 7.64 22.57
CA ALA A 160 4.69 7.94 23.00
C ALA A 160 4.59 8.09 24.53
N LYS A 161 3.97 9.20 24.99
CA LYS A 161 3.77 9.52 26.40
C LYS A 161 2.39 10.14 26.61
N ASN A 162 1.68 9.69 27.65
CA ASN A 162 0.39 10.25 28.07
C ASN A 162 -0.66 10.37 26.94
N ASN A 163 -0.67 9.40 26.04
CA ASN A 163 -1.60 9.33 24.91
C ASN A 163 -2.04 7.88 24.65
N ARG A 164 -3.04 7.70 23.79
CA ARG A 164 -3.59 6.39 23.45
C ARG A 164 -2.56 5.40 22.91
N LEU A 165 -1.56 5.87 22.18
CA LEU A 165 -0.49 5.01 21.64
C LEU A 165 0.38 4.43 22.78
N ALA A 166 0.68 5.24 23.82
CA ALA A 166 1.39 4.76 25.01
C ALA A 166 0.56 3.72 25.79
N GLU A 167 -0.73 3.97 25.98
CA GLU A 167 -1.63 3.01 26.62
C GLU A 167 -1.69 1.67 25.87
N LEU A 168 -1.87 1.70 24.56
CA LEU A 168 -1.89 0.50 23.73
C LEU A 168 -0.56 -0.25 23.78
N ARG A 169 0.58 0.46 23.72
CA ARG A 169 1.90 -0.12 23.90
C ARG A 169 1.98 -0.92 25.22
N ASP A 170 1.54 -0.31 26.30
CA ASP A 170 1.63 -0.88 27.64
C ASP A 170 0.66 -2.08 27.81
N ILE A 171 -0.51 -2.02 27.17
CA ILE A 171 -1.45 -3.15 27.08
C ILE A 171 -0.84 -4.33 26.29
N PHE A 172 -0.25 -4.07 25.12
CA PHE A 172 0.40 -5.11 24.31
C PHE A 172 1.56 -5.81 25.02
N HIS A 173 2.24 -5.11 25.94
CA HIS A 173 3.32 -5.66 26.76
C HIS A 173 2.85 -6.21 28.11
N GLY A 174 1.53 -6.23 28.35
CA GLY A 174 0.95 -6.81 29.57
C GLY A 174 1.21 -6.00 30.84
N THR A 175 1.67 -4.73 30.74
CA THR A 175 1.87 -3.86 31.87
C THR A 175 0.56 -3.17 32.33
N GLN A 176 -0.44 -3.16 31.44
CA GLN A 176 -1.80 -2.72 31.72
C GLN A 176 -2.82 -3.74 31.20
N PRO A 177 -3.94 -3.97 31.91
CA PRO A 177 -4.98 -4.84 31.42
C PRO A 177 -5.76 -4.16 30.27
N ALA A 178 -6.14 -4.94 29.26
CA ALA A 178 -7.07 -4.48 28.24
C ALA A 178 -8.49 -4.39 28.80
N SER A 179 -9.23 -3.36 28.40
CA SER A 179 -10.63 -3.17 28.80
C SER A 179 -11.59 -3.75 27.76
N THR A 180 -12.79 -4.07 28.21
CA THR A 180 -13.84 -4.68 27.41
C THR A 180 -15.17 -3.96 27.57
N PHE A 181 -16.03 -4.07 26.55
CA PHE A 181 -17.44 -3.72 26.65
C PHE A 181 -18.22 -4.89 27.23
N SER A 182 -19.32 -4.60 27.95
CA SER A 182 -20.26 -5.62 28.38
C SER A 182 -21.48 -5.59 27.46
N PHE A 183 -21.77 -6.69 26.78
CA PHE A 183 -22.98 -6.90 26.01
C PHE A 183 -23.32 -8.40 25.90
N HIS A 184 -24.51 -8.73 25.47
CA HIS A 184 -24.90 -10.13 25.25
C HIS A 184 -24.25 -10.68 23.99
N PRO A 185 -23.61 -11.86 24.03
CA PRO A 185 -23.03 -12.49 22.86
C PRO A 185 -24.03 -12.66 21.73
N LEU A 186 -23.57 -12.33 20.51
CA LEU A 186 -24.38 -12.53 19.31
C LEU A 186 -24.25 -13.97 18.80
N ARG A 187 -25.26 -14.45 18.09
CA ARG A 187 -25.27 -15.76 17.45
C ARG A 187 -25.14 -15.64 15.95
N PHE A 188 -24.26 -16.47 15.38
CA PHE A 188 -23.95 -16.49 13.96
C PHE A 188 -24.14 -17.92 13.43
N PRO A 189 -25.33 -18.30 12.94
CA PRO A 189 -25.61 -19.68 12.50
C PRO A 189 -24.74 -20.18 11.35
N TRP A 190 -24.10 -19.27 10.61
CA TRP A 190 -23.19 -19.57 9.50
C TRP A 190 -21.71 -19.71 9.90
N LEU A 191 -21.37 -19.43 11.16
CA LEU A 191 -20.05 -19.61 11.72
C LEU A 191 -19.98 -20.88 12.58
N ASN A 192 -18.82 -21.49 12.66
CA ASN A 192 -18.62 -22.53 13.66
C ASN A 192 -18.43 -21.92 15.07
N ALA A 193 -18.51 -22.75 16.10
CA ALA A 193 -18.48 -22.28 17.48
C ALA A 193 -17.23 -21.46 17.84
N THR A 194 -16.06 -21.84 17.32
CA THR A 194 -14.81 -21.10 17.59
C THR A 194 -14.74 -19.78 16.83
N GLN A 195 -15.26 -19.71 15.62
CA GLN A 195 -15.38 -18.47 14.86
C GLN A 195 -16.40 -17.52 15.51
N GLU A 196 -17.56 -18.02 15.94
CA GLU A 196 -18.56 -17.25 16.68
C GLU A 196 -17.97 -16.66 17.96
N GLU A 197 -17.24 -17.47 18.73
CA GLU A 197 -16.54 -17.00 19.93
C GLU A 197 -15.51 -15.92 19.60
N ALA A 198 -14.72 -16.09 18.53
CA ALA A 198 -13.73 -15.12 18.10
C ALA A 198 -14.37 -13.78 17.71
N VAL A 199 -15.47 -13.78 16.93
CA VAL A 199 -16.22 -12.56 16.58
C VAL A 199 -16.72 -11.87 17.85
N ASN A 200 -17.36 -12.61 18.77
CA ASN A 200 -17.83 -12.04 20.02
C ASN A 200 -16.69 -11.44 20.85
N LYS A 201 -15.53 -12.09 20.93
CA LYS A 201 -14.35 -11.51 21.62
C LYS A 201 -13.87 -10.21 20.99
N VAL A 202 -13.88 -10.10 19.65
CA VAL A 202 -13.57 -8.85 18.96
C VAL A 202 -14.57 -7.76 19.31
N LEU A 203 -15.87 -8.08 19.30
CA LEU A 203 -16.93 -7.11 19.63
C LEU A 203 -16.89 -6.66 21.09
N HIS A 204 -16.48 -7.53 22.03
CA HIS A 204 -16.29 -7.17 23.44
C HIS A 204 -15.05 -6.31 23.66
N ALA A 205 -14.04 -6.39 22.81
CA ALA A 205 -12.81 -5.64 22.98
C ALA A 205 -13.04 -4.13 22.83
N LYS A 206 -12.60 -3.35 23.83
CA LYS A 206 -12.52 -1.91 23.76
C LYS A 206 -11.14 -1.45 23.28
N ASP A 207 -10.10 -2.18 23.66
CA ASP A 207 -8.72 -1.84 23.34
C ASP A 207 -8.13 -2.75 22.28
N VAL A 208 -8.05 -4.05 22.54
CA VAL A 208 -7.35 -5.03 21.71
C VAL A 208 -8.05 -6.38 21.75
N ALA A 209 -8.15 -7.02 20.58
CA ALA A 209 -8.49 -8.43 20.45
C ALA A 209 -7.48 -9.08 19.49
N ILE A 210 -7.01 -10.27 19.84
CA ILE A 210 -6.09 -11.06 19.00
C ILE A 210 -6.82 -12.33 18.55
N VAL A 211 -6.99 -12.47 17.23
CA VAL A 211 -7.58 -13.67 16.62
C VAL A 211 -6.45 -14.45 15.94
N HIS A 212 -6.05 -15.54 16.57
CA HIS A 212 -5.01 -16.43 16.04
C HIS A 212 -5.64 -17.70 15.48
N GLY A 213 -5.09 -18.22 14.38
CA GLY A 213 -5.52 -19.50 13.81
C GLY A 213 -4.59 -19.97 12.70
N PRO A 214 -4.35 -21.28 12.57
CA PRO A 214 -3.59 -21.88 11.49
C PRO A 214 -4.16 -21.54 10.10
N PRO A 215 -3.40 -21.79 9.01
CA PRO A 215 -3.94 -21.70 7.66
C PRO A 215 -5.20 -22.57 7.48
N GLY A 216 -6.17 -22.10 6.71
CA GLY A 216 -7.39 -22.82 6.41
C GLY A 216 -8.51 -22.79 7.49
N THR A 217 -8.31 -22.18 8.65
CA THR A 217 -9.32 -22.11 9.74
C THR A 217 -10.43 -21.08 9.52
N GLY A 218 -10.43 -20.39 8.38
CA GLY A 218 -11.46 -19.38 8.06
C GLY A 218 -11.25 -18.02 8.73
N LYS A 219 -9.99 -17.65 9.06
CA LYS A 219 -9.68 -16.33 9.65
C LYS A 219 -10.29 -15.16 8.89
N THR A 220 -10.22 -15.18 7.55
CA THR A 220 -10.78 -14.12 6.71
C THR A 220 -12.29 -14.02 6.88
N THR A 221 -13.02 -15.12 6.91
CA THR A 221 -14.46 -15.16 7.15
C THR A 221 -14.80 -14.57 8.53
N THR A 222 -14.07 -14.99 9.56
CA THR A 222 -14.20 -14.47 10.92
C THR A 222 -13.93 -12.96 10.98
N LEU A 223 -12.88 -12.49 10.31
CA LEU A 223 -12.53 -11.07 10.26
C LEU A 223 -13.58 -10.24 9.53
N VAL A 224 -14.08 -10.71 8.40
CA VAL A 224 -15.14 -10.03 7.63
C VAL A 224 -16.38 -9.87 8.47
N GLU A 225 -16.81 -10.92 9.19
CA GLU A 225 -17.97 -10.84 10.08
C GLU A 225 -17.72 -9.89 11.25
N ALA A 226 -16.53 -9.96 11.87
CA ALA A 226 -16.16 -9.05 12.95
C ALA A 226 -16.17 -7.58 12.50
N VAL A 227 -15.68 -7.27 11.29
CA VAL A 227 -15.72 -5.92 10.73
C VAL A 227 -17.15 -5.48 10.44
N TYR A 228 -17.96 -6.36 9.83
CA TYR A 228 -19.37 -6.08 9.53
C TYR A 228 -20.15 -5.73 10.80
N GLU A 229 -20.03 -6.54 11.84
CA GLU A 229 -20.71 -6.31 13.12
C GLU A 229 -20.15 -5.08 13.86
N THR A 230 -18.83 -4.82 13.77
CA THR A 230 -18.23 -3.61 14.36
C THR A 230 -18.80 -2.33 13.74
N LEU A 231 -19.12 -2.33 12.44
CA LEU A 231 -19.72 -1.18 11.75
C LEU A 231 -21.14 -0.84 12.20
N HIS A 232 -21.83 -1.72 12.95
CA HIS A 232 -23.09 -1.37 13.62
C HIS A 232 -22.89 -0.43 14.82
N ARG A 233 -21.67 -0.38 15.36
CA ARG A 233 -21.29 0.48 16.48
C ARG A 233 -20.39 1.63 16.05
N GLU A 234 -19.47 1.37 15.11
CA GLU A 234 -18.45 2.32 14.68
C GLU A 234 -18.79 2.91 13.32
N ASN A 235 -18.45 4.18 13.10
CA ASN A 235 -18.69 4.84 11.82
C ASN A 235 -17.72 4.40 10.72
N GLN A 236 -16.50 3.97 11.09
CA GLN A 236 -15.44 3.58 10.17
C GLN A 236 -14.57 2.49 10.81
N VAL A 237 -14.10 1.58 9.96
CA VAL A 237 -13.10 0.56 10.32
C VAL A 237 -11.97 0.61 9.29
N LEU A 238 -10.73 0.70 9.77
CA LEU A 238 -9.52 0.61 8.93
C LEU A 238 -9.03 -0.84 8.92
N VAL A 239 -8.97 -1.44 7.74
CA VAL A 239 -8.44 -2.79 7.54
C VAL A 239 -7.10 -2.73 6.82
N CYS A 240 -6.05 -3.27 7.42
CA CYS A 240 -4.72 -3.31 6.88
C CYS A 240 -4.21 -4.74 6.72
N ALA A 241 -3.41 -4.98 5.67
CA ALA A 241 -2.70 -6.25 5.49
C ALA A 241 -1.32 -6.02 4.86
N GLN A 242 -0.41 -6.99 5.00
CA GLN A 242 0.95 -6.87 4.48
C GLN A 242 1.02 -6.92 2.95
N SER A 243 0.09 -7.62 2.28
CA SER A 243 0.08 -7.73 0.83
C SER A 243 -1.15 -7.11 0.19
N ASN A 244 -1.00 -6.56 -1.02
CA ASN A 244 -2.12 -6.04 -1.80
C ASN A 244 -3.19 -7.13 -2.05
N MET A 245 -2.77 -8.36 -2.36
CA MET A 245 -3.69 -9.49 -2.54
C MET A 245 -4.57 -9.75 -1.31
N ALA A 246 -3.99 -9.70 -0.11
CA ALA A 246 -4.75 -9.90 1.11
C ALA A 246 -5.75 -8.76 1.36
N VAL A 247 -5.35 -7.50 1.11
CA VAL A 247 -6.26 -6.35 1.20
C VAL A 247 -7.40 -6.49 0.20
N ASP A 248 -7.11 -6.83 -1.06
CA ASP A 248 -8.12 -6.97 -2.12
C ASP A 248 -9.09 -8.12 -1.81
N TRP A 249 -8.58 -9.26 -1.34
CA TRP A 249 -9.40 -10.40 -0.95
C TRP A 249 -10.36 -10.07 0.21
N ILE A 250 -9.86 -9.41 1.26
CA ILE A 250 -10.69 -8.98 2.39
C ILE A 250 -11.71 -7.94 1.92
N SER A 251 -11.30 -6.98 1.09
CA SER A 251 -12.16 -5.94 0.52
C SER A 251 -13.29 -6.53 -0.32
N GLU A 252 -13.00 -7.51 -1.18
CA GLU A 252 -14.00 -8.23 -1.99
C GLU A 252 -15.03 -8.90 -1.07
N LYS A 253 -14.59 -9.61 -0.03
CA LYS A 253 -15.49 -10.26 0.92
C LYS A 253 -16.36 -9.29 1.71
N LEU A 254 -15.82 -8.12 2.06
CA LEU A 254 -16.60 -7.05 2.71
C LEU A 254 -17.64 -6.45 1.76
N VAL A 255 -17.31 -6.26 0.48
CA VAL A 255 -18.25 -5.82 -0.55
C VAL A 255 -19.36 -6.86 -0.75
N ASP A 256 -19.02 -8.15 -0.85
CA ASP A 256 -19.98 -9.25 -0.96
C ASP A 256 -20.95 -9.28 0.24
N ARG A 257 -20.47 -8.88 1.44
CA ARG A 257 -21.27 -8.75 2.66
C ARG A 257 -22.14 -7.48 2.69
N GLY A 258 -22.00 -6.59 1.69
CA GLY A 258 -22.75 -5.34 1.58
C GLY A 258 -22.11 -4.14 2.27
N VAL A 259 -20.84 -4.24 2.69
CA VAL A 259 -20.09 -3.13 3.31
C VAL A 259 -19.64 -2.15 2.24
N SER A 260 -19.77 -0.85 2.52
CA SER A 260 -19.18 0.19 1.65
C SER A 260 -17.69 0.29 1.88
N VAL A 261 -16.89 -0.16 0.92
CA VAL A 261 -15.43 -0.21 1.01
C VAL A 261 -14.79 0.92 0.22
N LEU A 262 -13.76 1.55 0.77
CA LEU A 262 -12.81 2.41 0.07
C LEU A 262 -11.43 1.73 0.05
N ARG A 263 -10.97 1.33 -1.14
CA ARG A 263 -9.66 0.70 -1.31
C ARG A 263 -8.59 1.78 -1.46
N ILE A 264 -7.76 1.94 -0.43
CA ILE A 264 -6.62 2.87 -0.42
C ILE A 264 -5.37 2.11 -0.85
N GLY A 265 -4.63 2.67 -1.78
CA GLY A 265 -3.38 2.11 -2.30
C GLY A 265 -3.27 2.38 -3.79
N ASN A 266 -2.18 1.93 -4.38
CA ASN A 266 -1.94 2.23 -5.78
C ASN A 266 -2.83 1.42 -6.72
N PRO A 267 -3.58 2.05 -7.63
CA PRO A 267 -4.52 1.39 -8.53
C PRO A 267 -3.91 0.27 -9.40
N SER A 268 -2.65 0.38 -9.80
CA SER A 268 -2.01 -0.64 -10.64
C SER A 268 -1.67 -1.94 -9.89
N ARG A 269 -1.73 -1.92 -8.55
CA ARG A 269 -1.55 -3.11 -7.70
C ARG A 269 -2.88 -3.66 -7.16
N VAL A 270 -3.98 -3.11 -7.60
CA VAL A 270 -5.33 -3.49 -7.17
C VAL A 270 -5.92 -4.46 -8.19
N ASN A 271 -6.55 -5.51 -7.71
CA ASN A 271 -7.30 -6.47 -8.55
C ASN A 271 -8.41 -5.74 -9.33
N ASP A 272 -8.66 -6.15 -10.56
CA ASP A 272 -9.66 -5.55 -11.46
C ASP A 272 -11.04 -5.38 -10.83
N LYS A 273 -11.49 -6.36 -10.04
CA LYS A 273 -12.76 -6.30 -9.30
C LYS A 273 -12.81 -5.15 -8.29
N MET A 274 -11.67 -4.80 -7.69
CA MET A 274 -11.56 -3.77 -6.66
C MET A 274 -11.19 -2.39 -7.21
N LEU A 275 -10.86 -2.27 -8.50
CA LEU A 275 -10.50 -0.99 -9.12
C LEU A 275 -11.57 0.09 -8.97
N SER A 276 -12.86 -0.28 -9.08
CA SER A 276 -13.99 0.67 -8.92
C SER A 276 -14.13 1.21 -7.48
N PHE A 277 -13.52 0.55 -6.51
CA PHE A 277 -13.53 0.91 -5.10
C PHE A 277 -12.31 1.73 -4.68
N THR A 278 -11.36 1.98 -5.59
CA THR A 278 -10.18 2.80 -5.31
C THR A 278 -10.54 4.26 -5.13
N TYR A 279 -9.72 4.97 -4.33
CA TYR A 279 -9.90 6.39 -4.06
C TYR A 279 -9.93 7.22 -5.35
N GLU A 280 -9.02 6.96 -6.27
CA GLU A 280 -8.89 7.68 -7.55
C GLU A 280 -10.13 7.51 -8.42
N ARG A 281 -10.66 6.31 -8.52
CA ARG A 281 -11.88 6.03 -9.32
C ARG A 281 -13.10 6.67 -8.67
N ARG A 282 -13.25 6.59 -7.35
CA ARG A 282 -14.37 7.22 -6.64
C ARG A 282 -14.29 8.74 -6.67
N LEU A 283 -13.09 9.33 -6.53
CA LEU A 283 -12.90 10.77 -6.64
C LEU A 283 -13.26 11.28 -8.04
N ASN A 284 -12.78 10.61 -9.09
CA ASN A 284 -13.11 10.94 -10.47
C ASN A 284 -14.63 10.84 -10.72
N LEU A 285 -15.29 9.83 -10.16
CA LEU A 285 -16.75 9.71 -10.28
C LEU A 285 -17.47 10.88 -9.60
N ILE A 286 -17.01 11.33 -8.43
CA ILE A 286 -17.56 12.50 -7.71
C ILE A 286 -17.33 13.78 -8.51
N LEU A 287 -16.16 13.96 -9.11
CA LEU A 287 -15.83 15.10 -9.96
C LEU A 287 -16.67 15.11 -11.24
N ILE A 288 -16.86 13.96 -11.87
CA ILE A 288 -17.73 13.78 -13.02
C ILE A 288 -19.18 14.12 -12.64
N ILE A 289 -19.71 13.56 -11.55
CA ILE A 289 -21.06 13.87 -11.07
C ILE A 289 -21.22 15.37 -10.76
N ARG A 290 -20.22 16.00 -10.15
CA ARG A 290 -20.23 17.45 -9.90
C ARG A 290 -20.21 18.27 -11.20
N SER A 291 -19.39 17.90 -12.17
CA SER A 291 -19.33 18.58 -13.48
C SER A 291 -20.61 18.38 -14.28
N TYR A 292 -21.19 17.19 -14.29
CA TYR A 292 -22.53 16.94 -14.87
C TYR A 292 -23.63 17.65 -14.09
N GLY A 293 -23.56 17.71 -12.76
CA GLY A 293 -24.50 18.45 -11.92
C GLY A 293 -24.48 19.94 -12.16
N VAL A 294 -23.32 20.53 -12.42
CA VAL A 294 -23.19 21.93 -12.87
C VAL A 294 -23.75 22.12 -14.29
N PHE A 295 -23.52 21.14 -15.17
CA PHE A 295 -24.06 21.17 -16.54
C PHE A 295 -25.58 21.03 -16.54
N VAL A 296 -26.15 20.14 -15.73
CA VAL A 296 -27.60 19.95 -15.59
C VAL A 296 -28.24 21.18 -14.94
N LYS A 297 -27.62 21.86 -13.95
CA LYS A 297 -28.12 23.12 -13.41
C LYS A 297 -28.14 24.25 -14.45
N ARG A 298 -27.16 24.28 -15.34
CA ARG A 298 -27.16 25.26 -16.45
C ARG A 298 -28.27 24.99 -17.50
N TYR A 299 -28.61 23.72 -17.71
CA TYR A 299 -29.70 23.32 -18.63
C TYR A 299 -31.05 23.19 -17.96
N ALA A 300 -31.11 22.94 -16.64
CA ALA A 300 -32.39 22.91 -15.90
C ALA A 300 -33.09 24.25 -15.86
N ASN A 301 -32.36 25.36 -15.98
CA ASN A 301 -32.95 26.70 -16.17
C ASN A 301 -33.64 26.86 -17.54
N CYS A 302 -33.42 25.91 -18.46
CA CYS A 302 -34.04 25.89 -19.79
C CYS A 302 -35.17 24.83 -19.93
N MET A 303 -35.36 23.95 -18.95
CA MET A 303 -36.40 22.91 -18.95
C MET A 303 -37.05 22.75 -17.57
N PRO A 304 -38.29 23.20 -17.36
CA PRO A 304 -39.02 23.02 -16.11
C PRO A 304 -39.29 21.53 -15.86
N GLY A 305 -38.76 20.97 -14.76
CA GLY A 305 -38.95 19.57 -14.36
C GLY A 305 -37.69 18.74 -14.17
N ALA A 306 -36.54 19.13 -14.76
CA ALA A 306 -35.30 18.38 -14.66
C ALA A 306 -34.65 18.42 -13.26
N GLU A 307 -34.88 19.47 -12.50
CA GLU A 307 -34.37 19.65 -11.14
C GLU A 307 -35.01 18.69 -10.13
N LYS A 308 -36.28 18.37 -10.33
CA LYS A 308 -37.02 17.44 -9.47
C LYS A 308 -36.56 16.01 -9.66
N ALA A 309 -36.31 15.59 -10.91
CA ALA A 309 -35.80 14.25 -11.26
C ALA A 309 -34.35 14.02 -10.79
N LEU A 310 -33.51 15.09 -10.78
CA LEU A 310 -32.13 15.03 -10.31
C LEU A 310 -32.07 14.92 -8.78
N ASN A 311 -32.86 15.69 -8.07
CA ASN A 311 -32.92 15.68 -6.61
C ASN A 311 -33.51 14.34 -6.09
N GLU A 312 -34.44 13.71 -6.79
CA GLU A 312 -34.94 12.38 -6.47
C GLU A 312 -33.89 11.28 -6.68
N LYS A 313 -33.06 11.36 -7.72
CA LYS A 313 -31.91 10.44 -7.93
C LYS A 313 -30.79 10.65 -6.93
N LEU A 314 -30.49 11.88 -6.53
CA LEU A 314 -29.45 12.20 -5.55
C LEU A 314 -29.87 11.90 -4.11
N SER A 315 -31.18 11.86 -3.82
CA SER A 315 -31.73 11.54 -2.48
C SER A 315 -31.86 10.04 -2.22
N GLY A 316 -31.45 9.18 -3.14
CA GLY A 316 -31.43 7.72 -2.94
C GLY A 316 -32.82 7.05 -2.89
N LYS A 317 -33.89 7.77 -3.28
CA LYS A 317 -35.21 7.15 -3.41
C LYS A 317 -35.26 6.35 -4.71
N ARG A 318 -35.18 5.02 -4.59
CA ARG A 318 -35.45 4.09 -5.70
C ARG A 318 -36.86 4.35 -6.24
N LEU A 319 -36.95 4.76 -7.48
CA LEU A 319 -38.17 4.58 -8.25
C LEU A 319 -38.35 3.08 -8.50
N ILE A 320 -39.21 2.44 -7.71
CA ILE A 320 -39.82 1.16 -8.05
C ILE A 320 -40.92 1.48 -9.08
N ARG A 321 -40.69 1.09 -10.30
CA ARG A 321 -41.69 0.71 -11.28
C ARG A 321 -41.14 -0.35 -12.18
#